data_923f5caab26f668abdb55a6d8de62004
#
_entry.id   923f5caab26f668abdb55a6d8de62004
#
_cell.length_a   1.000
_cell.length_b   1.000
_cell.length_c   1.000
_cell.angle_alpha   90.00
_cell.angle_beta   90.00
_cell.angle_gamma   90.00
#
_symmetry.space_group_name_H-M   'P 1'
#
loop_
_entity.id
_entity.type
_entity.pdbx_description
1 polymer ?
#
loop_
_entity_poly.entity_id
_entity_poly.type
_entity_poly.pdbx_seq_one_letter_code
_entity_poly.pdbx_strand_id
1 'polypeptide(L)'
;MNVSVIIPACNEEESLQSVIQEIKKIAPFEIIVVVNGATDNTALIAKQEGCKVLTYEEKLGINIGRAIGAKKAKGDILVFLDGDIVVPFEELNQYVQAIKDGHDLALNDLEWTMKRKIRPHVVAVSKYMLNLSLKRPDLTVQAVTAIPHAIKRSAAEEIGFENLAHPPLMQTLAILKGMSVVYPCSTDVIYTNRIRNTHKTLVPNSPFPFSTESILADHLKAFSHLIHQKGVRGGLTDGNRNRTIVSEYTPTLLKKERCKTSAIIPVGEERETIHLVIQEVQKAGVEEIIVVANGSDEITISRAREAGATVLVYPNRLGHNVPRAIGAMYSSGDICLFIDGDIVISAENLQHFIRAAENGVDVALNNLECLLDQVHPLHSVSAAKYFLNAISKRPDLTINTTTAIPHAIKREVIEKIGYESLIIPPLFHLKSLLAGFTVKAIHFVDVARTNRIRKEHLKTTGLPQSTERILGDHIEAIAYLLNQTTERGLFLKDTRRHDILSEVMRDEN
;
A
#
# COMPACT_ATOMS: atom_id res chain seq x y z
N MET A 1 16.51 32.30 -11.29
CA MET A 1 15.47 31.31 -11.64
C MET A 1 14.11 31.98 -11.46
N ASN A 2 13.33 32.02 -12.53
CA ASN A 2 11.98 32.57 -12.54
C ASN A 2 10.98 31.57 -11.96
N VAL A 3 9.98 32.06 -11.23
CA VAL A 3 8.97 31.21 -10.57
C VAL A 3 7.63 31.36 -11.29
N SER A 4 7.05 30.25 -11.74
CA SER A 4 5.66 30.19 -12.19
C SER A 4 4.82 29.48 -11.12
N VAL A 5 3.72 30.10 -10.70
CA VAL A 5 2.76 29.50 -9.79
C VAL A 5 1.53 29.02 -10.55
N ILE A 6 1.15 27.76 -10.37
CA ILE A 6 0.05 27.10 -11.09
C ILE A 6 -1.08 26.80 -10.11
N ILE A 7 -2.28 27.30 -10.39
CA ILE A 7 -3.47 27.16 -9.56
C ILE A 7 -4.61 26.59 -10.42
N PRO A 8 -4.94 25.30 -10.32
CA PRO A 8 -6.22 24.80 -10.81
C PRO A 8 -7.35 25.32 -9.92
N ALA A 9 -8.39 25.89 -10.49
CA ALA A 9 -9.50 26.47 -9.74
C ALA A 9 -10.85 26.07 -10.35
N CYS A 10 -11.84 25.80 -9.48
CA CYS A 10 -13.22 25.50 -9.87
C CYS A 10 -14.17 25.94 -8.77
N ASN A 11 -14.87 27.05 -8.98
CA ASN A 11 -15.78 27.69 -8.01
C ASN A 11 -15.06 28.06 -6.70
N GLU A 12 -14.04 28.93 -6.82
CA GLU A 12 -13.20 29.40 -5.70
C GLU A 12 -13.28 30.93 -5.53
N GLU A 13 -14.43 31.57 -5.89
CA GLU A 13 -14.61 33.03 -5.79
C GLU A 13 -14.41 33.57 -4.36
N GLU A 14 -14.66 32.76 -3.33
CA GLU A 14 -14.53 33.19 -1.92
C GLU A 14 -13.07 33.24 -1.44
N SER A 15 -12.16 32.42 -2.01
CA SER A 15 -10.80 32.18 -1.48
C SER A 15 -9.70 32.64 -2.43
N LEU A 16 -9.92 32.57 -3.73
CA LEU A 16 -8.88 32.73 -4.75
C LEU A 16 -8.13 34.05 -4.65
N GLN A 17 -8.82 35.16 -4.31
CA GLN A 17 -8.18 36.46 -4.16
C GLN A 17 -7.13 36.44 -3.04
N SER A 18 -7.48 35.90 -1.86
CA SER A 18 -6.57 35.80 -0.73
C SER A 18 -5.37 34.90 -1.04
N VAL A 19 -5.60 33.77 -1.75
CA VAL A 19 -4.52 32.90 -2.23
C VAL A 19 -3.55 33.64 -3.13
N ILE A 20 -4.06 34.39 -4.11
CA ILE A 20 -3.22 35.15 -5.07
C ILE A 20 -2.44 36.26 -4.36
N GLN A 21 -3.02 36.92 -3.36
CA GLN A 21 -2.35 37.97 -2.60
C GLN A 21 -1.16 37.45 -1.80
N GLU A 22 -1.25 36.27 -1.21
CA GLU A 22 -0.09 35.62 -0.54
C GLU A 22 0.99 35.23 -1.56
N ILE A 23 0.59 34.68 -2.70
CA ILE A 23 1.52 34.30 -3.78
C ILE A 23 2.28 35.52 -4.31
N LYS A 24 1.65 36.69 -4.48
CA LYS A 24 2.30 37.91 -4.96
C LYS A 24 3.46 38.35 -4.09
N LYS A 25 3.46 38.03 -2.79
CA LYS A 25 4.55 38.41 -1.85
C LYS A 25 5.87 37.68 -2.16
N ILE A 26 5.85 36.50 -2.83
CA ILE A 26 7.08 35.85 -3.29
C ILE A 26 7.59 36.39 -4.62
N ALA A 27 6.96 37.46 -5.17
CA ALA A 27 7.30 38.11 -6.44
C ALA A 27 7.47 37.09 -7.61
N PRO A 28 6.45 36.26 -7.92
CA PRO A 28 6.56 35.28 -9.00
C PRO A 28 6.68 35.96 -10.35
N PHE A 29 7.36 35.28 -11.31
CA PHE A 29 7.43 35.74 -12.68
C PHE A 29 6.04 35.77 -13.37
N GLU A 30 5.23 34.74 -13.05
CA GLU A 30 3.83 34.63 -13.49
C GLU A 30 2.99 33.79 -12.53
N ILE A 31 1.70 34.06 -12.50
CA ILE A 31 0.68 33.24 -11.85
C ILE A 31 -0.28 32.77 -12.93
N ILE A 32 -0.44 31.44 -13.06
CA ILE A 32 -1.31 30.81 -14.05
C ILE A 32 -2.48 30.18 -13.31
N VAL A 33 -3.68 30.68 -13.57
CA VAL A 33 -4.92 30.10 -13.04
C VAL A 33 -5.60 29.31 -14.14
N VAL A 34 -5.76 28.00 -13.93
CA VAL A 34 -6.46 27.12 -14.87
C VAL A 34 -7.88 26.91 -14.34
N VAL A 35 -8.83 27.64 -14.93
CA VAL A 35 -10.23 27.59 -14.56
C VAL A 35 -10.89 26.38 -15.21
N ASN A 36 -11.38 25.46 -14.38
CA ASN A 36 -11.80 24.13 -14.76
C ASN A 36 -13.32 23.95 -14.54
N GLY A 37 -14.12 24.39 -15.48
CA GLY A 37 -15.58 24.30 -15.44
C GLY A 37 -16.21 25.08 -14.27
N ALA A 38 -15.69 26.25 -13.97
CA ALA A 38 -16.25 27.14 -12.96
C ALA A 38 -17.49 27.87 -13.49
N THR A 39 -18.48 28.08 -12.61
CA THR A 39 -19.75 28.74 -12.91
C THR A 39 -19.94 30.04 -12.12
N ASP A 40 -18.96 30.40 -11.29
CA ASP A 40 -18.90 31.58 -10.45
C ASP A 40 -17.91 32.64 -10.99
N ASN A 41 -17.56 33.63 -10.18
CA ASN A 41 -16.64 34.69 -10.54
C ASN A 41 -15.14 34.33 -10.50
N THR A 42 -14.78 33.06 -10.33
CA THR A 42 -13.38 32.59 -10.23
C THR A 42 -12.49 33.16 -11.35
N ALA A 43 -12.95 33.07 -12.60
CA ALA A 43 -12.17 33.57 -13.77
C ALA A 43 -12.02 35.06 -13.76
N LEU A 44 -13.05 35.81 -13.35
CA LEU A 44 -13.05 37.29 -13.28
C LEU A 44 -12.04 37.75 -12.19
N ILE A 45 -12.09 37.16 -11.01
CA ILE A 45 -11.17 37.45 -9.88
C ILE A 45 -9.72 37.24 -10.33
N ALA A 46 -9.42 36.08 -10.94
CA ALA A 46 -8.08 35.78 -11.41
C ALA A 46 -7.56 36.82 -12.42
N LYS A 47 -8.41 37.27 -13.36
CA LYS A 47 -8.07 38.35 -14.34
C LYS A 47 -7.84 39.69 -13.66
N GLN A 48 -8.69 40.08 -12.71
CA GLN A 48 -8.55 41.33 -11.94
C GLN A 48 -7.27 41.36 -11.11
N GLU A 49 -6.86 40.22 -10.59
CA GLU A 49 -5.59 40.07 -9.87
C GLU A 49 -4.36 39.98 -10.80
N GLY A 50 -4.54 40.12 -12.12
CA GLY A 50 -3.43 40.16 -13.10
C GLY A 50 -2.82 38.78 -13.42
N CYS A 51 -3.53 37.72 -13.18
CA CYS A 51 -3.06 36.37 -13.49
C CYS A 51 -3.24 36.03 -14.98
N LYS A 52 -2.40 35.15 -15.50
CA LYS A 52 -2.64 34.46 -16.77
C LYS A 52 -3.74 33.43 -16.56
N VAL A 53 -4.90 33.62 -17.22
CA VAL A 53 -6.06 32.76 -17.01
C VAL A 53 -6.27 31.87 -18.24
N LEU A 54 -6.33 30.54 -18.00
CA LEU A 54 -6.69 29.54 -18.98
C LEU A 54 -8.07 28.99 -18.59
N THR A 55 -9.09 29.26 -19.41
CA THR A 55 -10.49 28.91 -19.10
C THR A 55 -10.95 27.73 -19.93
N TYR A 56 -11.53 26.74 -19.28
CA TYR A 56 -12.21 25.59 -19.86
C TYR A 56 -13.65 25.55 -19.36
N GLU A 57 -14.61 25.53 -20.28
CA GLU A 57 -16.04 25.51 -19.94
C GLU A 57 -16.46 24.20 -19.29
N GLU A 58 -15.93 23.08 -19.80
CA GLU A 58 -16.18 21.75 -19.27
C GLU A 58 -15.17 21.38 -18.16
N LYS A 59 -15.61 20.53 -17.23
CA LYS A 59 -14.74 19.97 -16.20
C LYS A 59 -13.70 19.05 -16.81
N LEU A 60 -12.44 19.40 -16.68
CA LEU A 60 -11.30 18.61 -17.17
C LEU A 60 -11.02 17.34 -16.33
N GLY A 61 -11.51 17.31 -15.10
CA GLY A 61 -11.16 16.30 -14.10
C GLY A 61 -9.99 16.70 -13.18
N ILE A 62 -9.72 15.86 -12.21
CA ILE A 62 -8.73 16.14 -11.16
C ILE A 62 -7.32 16.19 -11.75
N ASN A 63 -6.54 17.19 -11.36
CA ASN A 63 -5.11 17.40 -11.70
C ASN A 63 -4.80 17.72 -13.18
N ILE A 64 -5.74 17.64 -14.11
CA ILE A 64 -5.49 18.03 -15.52
C ILE A 64 -5.05 19.50 -15.60
N GLY A 65 -5.68 20.39 -14.83
CA GLY A 65 -5.30 21.80 -14.76
C GLY A 65 -3.85 22.03 -14.31
N ARG A 66 -3.29 21.16 -13.45
CA ARG A 66 -1.88 21.22 -13.05
C ARG A 66 -0.95 20.91 -14.23
N ALA A 67 -1.25 19.86 -15.00
CA ALA A 67 -0.47 19.47 -16.17
C ALA A 67 -0.52 20.54 -17.27
N ILE A 68 -1.69 21.10 -17.55
CA ILE A 68 -1.88 22.18 -18.53
C ILE A 68 -1.12 23.45 -18.09
N GLY A 69 -1.29 23.86 -16.83
CA GLY A 69 -0.61 25.04 -16.29
C GLY A 69 0.90 24.89 -16.35
N ALA A 70 1.44 23.73 -16.01
CA ALA A 70 2.87 23.43 -16.09
C ALA A 70 3.41 23.51 -17.53
N LYS A 71 2.71 22.96 -18.51
CA LYS A 71 3.09 23.05 -19.93
C LYS A 71 3.14 24.50 -20.45
N LYS A 72 2.17 25.34 -20.03
CA LYS A 72 2.06 26.75 -20.47
C LYS A 72 2.86 27.74 -19.61
N ALA A 73 3.49 27.24 -18.52
CA ALA A 73 4.38 28.01 -17.66
C ALA A 73 5.73 28.29 -18.36
N LYS A 74 6.38 29.41 -18.01
CA LYS A 74 7.68 29.84 -18.57
C LYS A 74 8.79 29.95 -17.55
N GLY A 75 8.45 29.85 -16.25
CA GLY A 75 9.43 29.90 -15.16
C GLY A 75 10.27 28.64 -15.04
N ASP A 76 11.43 28.79 -14.44
CA ASP A 76 12.38 27.68 -14.16
C ASP A 76 11.91 26.79 -13.01
N ILE A 77 11.09 27.34 -12.10
CA ILE A 77 10.50 26.70 -10.93
C ILE A 77 8.99 26.73 -11.08
N LEU A 78 8.36 25.56 -10.96
CA LEU A 78 6.91 25.40 -11.02
C LEU A 78 6.41 25.10 -9.59
N VAL A 79 5.58 26.00 -9.05
CA VAL A 79 4.94 25.85 -7.72
C VAL A 79 3.47 25.54 -7.93
N PHE A 80 2.95 24.53 -7.24
CA PHE A 80 1.56 24.09 -7.33
C PHE A 80 0.80 24.36 -6.05
N LEU A 81 -0.36 24.99 -6.19
CA LEU A 81 -1.29 25.32 -5.11
C LEU A 81 -2.72 24.99 -5.54
N ASP A 82 -3.63 24.93 -4.59
CA ASP A 82 -5.07 24.88 -4.86
C ASP A 82 -5.69 26.27 -4.59
N GLY A 83 -6.78 26.61 -5.28
CA GLY A 83 -7.42 27.94 -5.21
C GLY A 83 -8.20 28.20 -3.92
N ASP A 84 -8.32 27.20 -3.03
CA ASP A 84 -9.11 27.25 -1.80
C ASP A 84 -8.25 27.21 -0.52
N ILE A 85 -6.92 27.12 -0.64
CA ILE A 85 -6.02 27.04 0.52
C ILE A 85 -5.02 28.18 0.48
N VAL A 86 -5.12 29.08 1.45
CA VAL A 86 -4.18 30.20 1.63
C VAL A 86 -2.93 29.67 2.32
N VAL A 87 -1.80 29.70 1.63
CA VAL A 87 -0.48 29.28 2.16
C VAL A 87 0.35 30.52 2.44
N PRO A 88 0.90 30.72 3.66
CA PRO A 88 1.75 31.85 3.99
C PRO A 88 2.96 31.95 3.04
N PHE A 89 3.31 33.17 2.62
CA PHE A 89 4.40 33.38 1.67
C PHE A 89 5.77 32.93 2.21
N GLU A 90 5.96 32.96 3.51
CA GLU A 90 7.17 32.45 4.19
C GLU A 90 7.36 30.96 3.97
N GLU A 91 6.26 30.21 3.99
CA GLU A 91 6.26 28.76 3.68
C GLU A 91 6.50 28.54 2.18
N LEU A 92 5.80 29.30 1.30
CA LEU A 92 6.00 29.19 -0.15
C LEU A 92 7.45 29.44 -0.57
N ASN A 93 8.11 30.41 0.08
CA ASN A 93 9.52 30.70 -0.15
C ASN A 93 10.43 29.51 0.17
N GLN A 94 10.10 28.66 1.14
CA GLN A 94 10.92 27.50 1.47
C GLN A 94 10.89 26.45 0.36
N TYR A 95 9.75 26.24 -0.30
CA TYR A 95 9.68 25.36 -1.49
C TYR A 95 10.47 25.92 -2.68
N VAL A 96 10.35 27.22 -2.93
CA VAL A 96 11.11 27.90 -3.98
C VAL A 96 12.62 27.84 -3.69
N GLN A 97 13.03 28.06 -2.44
CA GLN A 97 14.42 28.04 -2.05
C GLN A 97 15.02 26.63 -2.18
N ALA A 98 14.29 25.59 -1.81
CA ALA A 98 14.73 24.21 -1.98
C ALA A 98 15.09 23.88 -3.44
N ILE A 99 14.27 24.37 -4.41
CA ILE A 99 14.60 24.18 -5.83
C ILE A 99 15.80 25.04 -6.26
N LYS A 100 15.93 26.28 -5.73
CA LYS A 100 17.10 27.14 -6.00
C LYS A 100 18.40 26.53 -5.45
N ASP A 101 18.32 25.78 -4.33
CA ASP A 101 19.43 25.08 -3.71
C ASP A 101 19.85 23.81 -4.49
N GLY A 102 19.15 23.52 -5.59
CA GLY A 102 19.55 22.45 -6.52
C GLY A 102 18.70 21.17 -6.44
N HIS A 103 17.67 21.14 -5.59
CA HIS A 103 16.75 20.00 -5.57
C HIS A 103 15.77 20.02 -6.75
N ASP A 104 15.31 18.84 -7.16
CA ASP A 104 14.41 18.70 -8.31
C ASP A 104 12.94 18.77 -7.93
N LEU A 105 12.60 18.27 -6.73
CA LEU A 105 11.22 18.19 -6.23
C LEU A 105 11.17 18.52 -4.74
N ALA A 106 10.35 19.48 -4.34
CA ALA A 106 10.09 19.88 -2.97
C ALA A 106 8.64 19.55 -2.60
N LEU A 107 8.44 18.72 -1.58
CA LEU A 107 7.14 18.24 -1.10
C LEU A 107 6.74 18.86 0.21
N ASN A 108 5.44 18.86 0.51
CA ASN A 108 4.92 19.24 1.82
C ASN A 108 5.24 18.17 2.86
N ASP A 109 5.84 18.56 3.99
CA ASP A 109 6.09 17.66 5.11
C ASP A 109 4.81 17.43 5.92
N LEU A 110 4.24 16.25 5.73
CA LEU A 110 3.04 15.80 6.45
C LEU A 110 3.35 14.65 7.42
N GLU A 111 4.62 14.44 7.82
CA GLU A 111 5.01 13.37 8.72
C GLU A 111 4.25 13.42 10.06
N TRP A 112 3.95 14.64 10.56
CA TRP A 112 3.19 14.84 11.78
C TRP A 112 1.85 14.11 11.79
N THR A 113 1.24 13.89 10.61
CA THR A 113 -0.04 13.17 10.49
C THR A 113 0.08 11.70 10.89
N MET A 114 1.26 11.09 10.68
CA MET A 114 1.54 9.70 11.06
C MET A 114 1.91 9.56 12.54
N LYS A 115 2.36 10.64 13.17
CA LYS A 115 2.71 10.68 14.60
C LYS A 115 1.48 10.89 15.50
N ARG A 116 0.34 11.24 14.92
CA ARG A 116 -0.92 11.40 15.67
C ARG A 116 -1.41 10.04 16.16
N LYS A 117 -1.94 10.00 17.39
CA LYS A 117 -2.54 8.79 17.98
C LYS A 117 -3.96 8.54 17.47
N ILE A 118 -4.13 8.55 16.16
CA ILE A 118 -5.38 8.22 15.45
C ILE A 118 -5.09 7.26 14.32
N ARG A 119 -6.09 6.49 13.94
CA ARG A 119 -5.99 5.60 12.78
C ARG A 119 -5.66 6.40 11.52
N PRO A 120 -4.62 6.03 10.76
CA PRO A 120 -4.30 6.73 9.54
C PRO A 120 -5.40 6.51 8.51
N HIS A 121 -5.75 7.59 7.78
CA HIS A 121 -6.66 7.50 6.66
C HIS A 121 -6.03 6.67 5.53
N VAL A 122 -6.84 5.92 4.78
CA VAL A 122 -6.36 5.03 3.70
C VAL A 122 -5.52 5.74 2.64
N VAL A 123 -5.78 7.02 2.38
CA VAL A 123 -4.96 7.85 1.48
C VAL A 123 -3.54 8.07 2.04
N ALA A 124 -3.39 8.28 3.34
CA ALA A 124 -2.06 8.37 3.96
C ALA A 124 -1.33 7.02 3.87
N VAL A 125 -2.06 5.93 4.09
CA VAL A 125 -1.52 4.57 3.95
C VAL A 125 -1.05 4.29 2.51
N SER A 126 -1.80 4.72 1.48
CA SER A 126 -1.43 4.52 0.08
C SER A 126 -0.15 5.28 -0.30
N LYS A 127 0.01 6.52 0.17
CA LYS A 127 1.24 7.30 0.01
C LYS A 127 2.43 6.60 0.65
N TYR A 128 2.27 6.17 1.90
CA TYR A 128 3.33 5.49 2.64
C TYR A 128 3.73 4.18 1.97
N MET A 129 2.76 3.35 1.56
CA MET A 129 3.04 2.09 0.86
C MET A 129 3.79 2.33 -0.46
N LEU A 130 3.43 3.36 -1.24
CA LEU A 130 4.13 3.69 -2.47
C LEU A 130 5.59 4.11 -2.19
N ASN A 131 5.81 4.99 -1.22
CA ASN A 131 7.16 5.46 -0.84
C ASN A 131 8.04 4.30 -0.34
N LEU A 132 7.50 3.40 0.49
CA LEU A 132 8.19 2.17 0.91
C LEU A 132 8.59 1.30 -0.28
N SER A 133 7.68 1.14 -1.26
CA SER A 133 7.90 0.33 -2.47
C SER A 133 8.96 0.94 -3.39
N LEU A 134 9.11 2.26 -3.36
CA LEU A 134 10.14 3.01 -4.07
C LEU A 134 11.48 3.09 -3.29
N LYS A 135 11.60 2.34 -2.17
CA LYS A 135 12.77 2.35 -1.27
C LYS A 135 13.08 3.73 -0.67
N ARG A 136 12.04 4.56 -0.48
CA ARG A 136 12.11 5.87 0.15
C ARG A 136 11.29 5.90 1.44
N PRO A 137 11.67 5.10 2.48
CA PRO A 137 10.99 5.09 3.78
C PRO A 137 11.11 6.44 4.51
N ASP A 138 12.09 7.27 4.16
CA ASP A 138 12.29 8.62 4.66
C ASP A 138 11.15 9.57 4.28
N LEU A 139 10.52 9.36 3.13
CA LEU A 139 9.40 10.19 2.66
C LEU A 139 8.10 9.93 3.43
N THR A 140 7.98 8.85 4.21
CA THR A 140 6.74 8.48 4.91
C THR A 140 5.48 8.72 4.07
N VAL A 141 4.70 9.80 4.36
CA VAL A 141 3.46 10.18 3.63
C VAL A 141 3.63 11.43 2.75
N GLN A 142 4.85 11.96 2.62
CA GLN A 142 5.13 13.10 1.75
C GLN A 142 4.87 12.69 0.30
N ALA A 143 4.03 13.44 -0.38
CA ALA A 143 3.61 13.10 -1.72
C ALA A 143 3.13 14.32 -2.51
N VAL A 144 3.35 14.27 -3.83
CA VAL A 144 2.87 15.29 -4.79
C VAL A 144 1.34 15.44 -4.79
N THR A 145 0.61 14.48 -4.26
CA THR A 145 -0.84 14.60 -4.05
C THR A 145 -1.22 15.67 -3.02
N ALA A 146 -0.27 16.10 -2.18
CA ALA A 146 -0.46 17.21 -1.26
C ALA A 146 0.12 18.50 -1.85
N ILE A 147 -0.54 19.62 -1.59
CA ILE A 147 -0.03 20.95 -1.89
C ILE A 147 0.51 21.58 -0.58
N PRO A 148 1.33 22.64 -0.63
CA PRO A 148 2.09 23.04 -1.78
C PRO A 148 3.17 22.02 -2.14
N HIS A 149 3.58 22.04 -3.40
CA HIS A 149 4.81 21.38 -3.83
C HIS A 149 5.44 22.17 -4.95
N ALA A 150 6.75 22.04 -5.14
CA ALA A 150 7.47 22.69 -6.22
C ALA A 150 8.33 21.68 -6.96
N ILE A 151 8.47 21.88 -8.28
CA ILE A 151 9.35 21.09 -9.13
C ILE A 151 10.17 22.00 -10.04
N LYS A 152 11.41 21.62 -10.27
CA LYS A 152 12.24 22.25 -11.31
C LYS A 152 11.62 21.99 -12.68
N ARG A 153 11.51 23.02 -13.54
CA ARG A 153 10.88 22.86 -14.86
C ARG A 153 11.53 21.75 -15.69
N SER A 154 12.87 21.71 -15.74
CA SER A 154 13.58 20.66 -16.49
C SER A 154 13.28 19.24 -15.96
N ALA A 155 13.04 19.08 -14.68
CA ALA A 155 12.61 17.81 -14.09
C ALA A 155 11.16 17.46 -14.52
N ALA A 156 10.26 18.44 -14.56
CA ALA A 156 8.91 18.23 -15.06
C ALA A 156 8.88 17.89 -16.56
N GLU A 157 9.77 18.50 -17.36
CA GLU A 157 9.97 18.16 -18.77
C GLU A 157 10.48 16.75 -18.96
N GLU A 158 11.45 16.34 -18.16
CA GLU A 158 12.02 14.98 -18.20
C GLU A 158 11.01 13.90 -17.77
N ILE A 159 10.10 14.20 -16.84
CA ILE A 159 9.00 13.33 -16.43
C ILE A 159 7.93 13.28 -17.52
N GLY A 160 7.72 14.35 -18.25
CA GLY A 160 6.58 14.61 -19.14
C GLY A 160 5.45 15.34 -18.40
N PHE A 161 5.07 16.52 -18.87
CA PHE A 161 4.04 17.35 -18.23
C PHE A 161 2.68 16.64 -18.08
N GLU A 162 2.34 15.75 -19.02
CA GLU A 162 1.12 14.96 -18.99
C GLU A 162 1.03 14.06 -17.73
N ASN A 163 2.16 13.60 -17.20
CA ASN A 163 2.20 12.75 -16.01
C ASN A 163 1.86 13.51 -14.72
N LEU A 164 1.89 14.85 -14.74
CA LEU A 164 1.43 15.67 -13.63
C LEU A 164 -0.07 15.56 -13.38
N ALA A 165 -0.83 15.06 -14.36
CA ALA A 165 -2.25 14.70 -14.18
C ALA A 165 -2.46 13.50 -13.23
N HIS A 166 -1.40 12.72 -12.96
CA HIS A 166 -1.40 11.57 -12.09
C HIS A 166 -0.30 11.71 -11.01
N PRO A 167 -0.52 12.47 -9.93
CA PRO A 167 0.51 12.81 -8.96
C PRO A 167 1.32 11.63 -8.39
N PRO A 168 0.72 10.46 -8.03
CA PRO A 168 1.51 9.31 -7.59
C PRO A 168 2.44 8.75 -8.68
N LEU A 169 2.01 8.77 -9.95
CA LEU A 169 2.85 8.35 -11.08
C LEU A 169 4.00 9.35 -11.31
N MET A 170 3.71 10.65 -11.29
CA MET A 170 4.74 11.70 -11.38
C MET A 170 5.84 11.51 -10.33
N GLN A 171 5.46 11.30 -9.06
CA GLN A 171 6.43 11.06 -7.97
C GLN A 171 7.22 9.77 -8.20
N THR A 172 6.56 8.72 -8.65
CA THR A 172 7.22 7.44 -8.99
C THR A 172 8.28 7.63 -10.07
N LEU A 173 7.94 8.36 -11.14
CA LEU A 173 8.87 8.68 -12.23
C LEU A 173 10.06 9.51 -11.73
N ALA A 174 9.82 10.55 -10.92
CA ALA A 174 10.88 11.37 -10.33
C ALA A 174 11.87 10.52 -9.52
N ILE A 175 11.36 9.65 -8.64
CA ILE A 175 12.21 8.79 -7.79
C ILE A 175 12.96 7.74 -8.62
N LEU A 176 12.30 7.10 -9.58
CA LEU A 176 12.94 6.08 -10.44
C LEU A 176 14.02 6.65 -11.35
N LYS A 177 13.91 7.93 -11.73
CA LYS A 177 14.94 8.68 -12.47
C LYS A 177 16.06 9.21 -11.57
N GLY A 178 16.01 8.99 -10.24
CA GLY A 178 17.02 9.43 -9.30
C GLY A 178 16.99 10.93 -8.97
N MET A 179 15.87 11.61 -9.22
CA MET A 179 15.72 13.02 -8.91
C MET A 179 15.80 13.28 -7.40
N SER A 180 16.38 14.43 -7.04
CA SER A 180 16.49 14.87 -5.65
C SER A 180 15.16 15.34 -5.11
N VAL A 181 14.60 14.61 -4.12
CA VAL A 181 13.31 14.89 -3.49
C VAL A 181 13.52 15.28 -2.04
N VAL A 182 13.00 16.47 -1.65
CA VAL A 182 13.08 17.03 -0.30
C VAL A 182 11.70 17.48 0.21
N TYR A 183 11.60 17.77 1.51
CA TYR A 183 10.38 18.28 2.15
C TYR A 183 10.77 19.42 3.12
N PRO A 184 10.86 20.68 2.58
CA PRO A 184 11.50 21.80 3.25
C PRO A 184 10.74 22.32 4.46
N CYS A 185 9.41 22.24 4.45
CA CYS A 185 8.57 22.68 5.57
C CYS A 185 7.23 21.95 5.59
N SER A 186 6.53 22.12 6.71
CA SER A 186 5.17 21.58 6.90
C SER A 186 4.15 22.71 6.76
N THR A 187 3.26 22.55 5.77
CA THR A 187 2.09 23.41 5.57
C THR A 187 0.85 22.65 5.94
N ASP A 188 0.02 23.20 6.84
CA ASP A 188 -1.23 22.54 7.23
C ASP A 188 -2.30 22.71 6.17
N VAL A 189 -2.47 21.66 5.38
CA VAL A 189 -3.51 21.57 4.34
C VAL A 189 -4.64 20.60 4.73
N ILE A 190 -4.58 20.02 5.93
CA ILE A 190 -5.58 19.03 6.38
C ILE A 190 -6.75 19.73 7.05
N TYR A 191 -6.47 20.64 7.97
CA TYR A 191 -7.50 21.39 8.68
C TYR A 191 -8.05 22.57 7.87
N THR A 192 -7.29 23.07 6.90
CA THR A 192 -7.67 24.20 6.04
C THR A 192 -8.43 23.75 4.78
N ASN A 193 -8.36 22.46 4.43
CA ASN A 193 -8.99 21.95 3.21
C ASN A 193 -10.52 21.96 3.30
N ARG A 194 -11.17 22.54 2.29
CA ARG A 194 -12.64 22.58 2.18
C ARG A 194 -13.20 21.17 1.96
N ILE A 195 -14.14 20.76 2.80
CA ILE A 195 -14.82 19.47 2.63
C ILE A 195 -15.87 19.58 1.52
N ARG A 196 -15.67 18.87 0.41
CA ARG A 196 -16.55 18.82 -0.77
C ARG A 196 -17.43 17.55 -0.77
N ASN A 197 -18.50 17.55 -1.56
CA ASN A 197 -19.36 16.37 -1.71
C ASN A 197 -18.58 15.14 -2.21
N THR A 198 -17.58 15.32 -3.06
CA THR A 198 -16.68 14.25 -3.52
C THR A 198 -15.92 13.55 -2.40
N HIS A 199 -15.78 14.18 -1.24
CA HIS A 199 -15.14 13.59 -0.04
C HIS A 199 -16.12 12.80 0.84
N LYS A 200 -17.43 12.95 0.64
CA LYS A 200 -18.48 12.36 1.50
C LYS A 200 -19.31 11.30 0.80
N THR A 201 -19.66 11.53 -0.48
CA THR A 201 -20.58 10.64 -1.20
C THR A 201 -19.84 9.39 -1.66
N LEU A 202 -20.29 8.23 -1.19
CA LEU A 202 -19.76 6.94 -1.61
C LEU A 202 -20.04 6.69 -3.09
N VAL A 203 -19.10 6.07 -3.77
CA VAL A 203 -19.28 5.59 -5.14
C VAL A 203 -20.18 4.34 -5.10
N PRO A 204 -21.14 4.16 -6.01
CA PRO A 204 -21.93 2.94 -6.08
C PRO A 204 -21.06 1.68 -6.12
N ASN A 205 -21.37 0.71 -5.28
CA ASN A 205 -20.60 -0.54 -5.12
C ASN A 205 -19.15 -0.35 -4.65
N SER A 206 -18.87 0.74 -3.98
CA SER A 206 -17.56 0.99 -3.37
C SER A 206 -17.71 1.43 -1.91
N PRO A 207 -16.78 1.01 -1.02
CA PRO A 207 -16.74 1.49 0.36
C PRO A 207 -16.13 2.90 0.47
N PHE A 208 -15.76 3.54 -0.64
CA PHE A 208 -15.04 4.80 -0.66
C PHE A 208 -15.79 5.92 -1.39
N PRO A 209 -15.62 7.17 -0.96
CA PRO A 209 -16.05 8.34 -1.73
C PRO A 209 -15.16 8.52 -2.98
N PHE A 210 -15.68 9.29 -3.95
CA PHE A 210 -15.06 9.49 -5.26
C PHE A 210 -13.59 9.96 -5.16
N SER A 211 -13.30 10.92 -4.27
CA SER A 211 -11.94 11.43 -4.09
C SER A 211 -10.97 10.35 -3.62
N THR A 212 -11.38 9.52 -2.67
CA THR A 212 -10.56 8.41 -2.16
C THR A 212 -10.36 7.34 -3.23
N GLU A 213 -11.41 6.95 -3.95
CA GLU A 213 -11.29 6.01 -5.08
C GLU A 213 -10.32 6.49 -6.14
N SER A 214 -10.45 7.75 -6.52
CA SER A 214 -9.58 8.35 -7.55
C SER A 214 -8.11 8.34 -7.13
N ILE A 215 -7.81 8.65 -5.86
CA ILE A 215 -6.45 8.64 -5.33
C ILE A 215 -5.90 7.21 -5.24
N LEU A 216 -6.68 6.24 -4.78
CA LEU A 216 -6.25 4.84 -4.73
C LEU A 216 -5.99 4.29 -6.13
N ALA A 217 -6.85 4.61 -7.10
CA ALA A 217 -6.68 4.23 -8.51
C ALA A 217 -5.39 4.83 -9.11
N ASP A 218 -5.07 6.10 -8.80
CA ASP A 218 -3.83 6.73 -9.26
C ASP A 218 -2.59 6.11 -8.61
N HIS A 219 -2.68 5.65 -7.36
CA HIS A 219 -1.60 4.87 -6.75
C HIS A 219 -1.41 3.52 -7.44
N LEU A 220 -2.49 2.82 -7.82
CA LEU A 220 -2.39 1.59 -8.58
C LEU A 220 -1.75 1.80 -9.96
N LYS A 221 -2.05 2.90 -10.64
CA LYS A 221 -1.36 3.29 -11.87
C LYS A 221 0.15 3.50 -11.65
N ALA A 222 0.53 4.10 -10.53
CA ALA A 222 1.93 4.25 -10.14
C ALA A 222 2.60 2.88 -9.86
N PHE A 223 1.90 1.97 -9.17
CA PHE A 223 2.36 0.58 -8.98
C PHE A 223 2.48 -0.18 -10.29
N SER A 224 1.55 -0.01 -11.24
CA SER A 224 1.62 -0.60 -12.58
C SER A 224 2.92 -0.20 -13.26
N HIS A 225 3.29 1.08 -13.22
CA HIS A 225 4.53 1.57 -13.78
C HIS A 225 5.76 0.99 -13.05
N LEU A 226 5.78 0.98 -11.71
CA LEU A 226 6.86 0.39 -10.91
C LEU A 226 7.07 -1.08 -11.25
N ILE A 227 5.99 -1.86 -11.35
CA ILE A 227 6.02 -3.28 -11.68
C ILE A 227 6.57 -3.49 -13.10
N HIS A 228 6.15 -2.67 -14.06
CA HIS A 228 6.66 -2.74 -15.41
C HIS A 228 8.17 -2.47 -15.48
N GLN A 229 8.69 -1.50 -14.72
CA GLN A 229 10.10 -1.11 -14.71
C GLN A 229 10.99 -2.04 -13.88
N LYS A 230 10.51 -2.57 -12.76
CA LYS A 230 11.33 -3.30 -11.76
C LYS A 230 10.90 -4.76 -11.57
N GLY A 231 9.91 -5.24 -12.34
CA GLY A 231 9.35 -6.60 -12.22
C GLY A 231 8.29 -6.73 -11.15
N VAL A 232 7.65 -7.89 -11.12
CA VAL A 232 6.42 -8.19 -10.33
C VAL A 232 6.55 -7.93 -8.82
N ARG A 233 7.76 -7.82 -8.30
CA ARG A 233 8.05 -7.52 -6.89
C ARG A 233 8.56 -6.09 -6.67
N GLY A 234 8.51 -5.22 -7.68
CA GLY A 234 9.03 -3.85 -7.59
C GLY A 234 10.54 -3.75 -7.33
N GLY A 235 11.32 -4.78 -7.69
CA GLY A 235 12.76 -4.85 -7.41
C GLY A 235 13.11 -5.17 -5.95
N LEU A 236 12.17 -5.69 -5.15
CA LEU A 236 12.38 -6.13 -3.77
C LEU A 236 12.72 -7.63 -3.71
N THR A 237 13.49 -8.02 -2.68
CA THR A 237 13.98 -9.40 -2.54
C THR A 237 12.87 -10.42 -2.35
N ASP A 238 13.05 -11.63 -2.89
CA ASP A 238 12.22 -12.80 -2.61
C ASP A 238 12.71 -13.61 -1.40
N GLY A 239 13.89 -13.32 -0.86
CA GLY A 239 14.46 -14.04 0.28
C GLY A 239 14.89 -15.46 -0.07
N ASN A 240 15.33 -15.71 -1.29
CA ASN A 240 15.83 -17.01 -1.79
C ASN A 240 14.84 -18.18 -1.57
N ARG A 241 13.56 -17.97 -1.79
CA ARG A 241 12.54 -19.03 -1.70
C ARG A 241 12.72 -20.05 -2.82
N ASN A 242 12.72 -21.33 -2.47
CA ASN A 242 12.59 -22.42 -3.43
C ASN A 242 11.11 -22.60 -3.80
N ARG A 243 10.62 -21.79 -4.76
CA ARG A 243 9.22 -21.82 -5.17
C ARG A 243 8.88 -23.04 -6.03
N THR A 244 9.83 -23.57 -6.77
CA THR A 244 9.63 -24.68 -7.73
C THR A 244 9.31 -25.99 -7.04
N ILE A 245 9.80 -26.18 -5.80
CA ILE A 245 9.55 -27.41 -5.04
C ILE A 245 8.06 -27.70 -4.85
N VAL A 246 7.21 -26.69 -4.80
CA VAL A 246 5.76 -26.86 -4.66
C VAL A 246 5.10 -27.23 -5.99
N SER A 247 5.60 -26.71 -7.11
CA SER A 247 5.08 -27.02 -8.45
C SER A 247 5.60 -28.35 -9.00
N GLU A 248 6.81 -28.76 -8.60
CA GLU A 248 7.40 -30.04 -8.99
C GLU A 248 6.81 -31.23 -8.22
N TYR A 249 6.21 -30.93 -7.07
CA TYR A 249 5.56 -31.93 -6.23
C TYR A 249 4.16 -32.21 -6.76
N THR A 250 4.01 -33.27 -7.55
CA THR A 250 2.71 -33.88 -7.78
C THR A 250 2.40 -34.69 -6.52
N PRO A 251 1.35 -34.32 -5.74
CA PRO A 251 0.96 -35.17 -4.64
C PRO A 251 0.61 -36.55 -5.24
N THR A 252 1.47 -37.53 -5.07
CA THR A 252 1.00 -38.90 -5.04
C THR A 252 0.08 -38.87 -3.85
N LEU A 253 -1.19 -38.68 -4.09
CA LEU A 253 -2.23 -38.69 -3.08
C LEU A 253 -2.10 -40.06 -2.41
N LEU A 254 -1.28 -40.13 -1.35
CA LEU A 254 -1.51 -41.10 -0.32
C LEU A 254 -2.96 -40.84 0.06
N LYS A 255 -3.85 -41.80 -0.27
CA LYS A 255 -5.25 -41.77 0.16
C LYS A 255 -5.26 -41.78 1.67
N LYS A 256 -4.96 -40.66 2.30
CA LYS A 256 -5.18 -40.46 3.71
C LYS A 256 -6.69 -40.31 3.89
N GLU A 257 -7.21 -41.00 4.90
CA GLU A 257 -8.57 -40.74 5.36
C GLU A 257 -8.66 -39.25 5.72
N ARG A 258 -9.70 -38.58 5.28
CA ARG A 258 -9.94 -37.17 5.62
C ARG A 258 -10.22 -37.03 7.10
N CYS A 259 -9.63 -36.04 7.73
CA CYS A 259 -9.92 -35.63 9.10
C CYS A 259 -10.54 -34.22 9.08
N LYS A 260 -11.07 -33.77 10.20
CA LYS A 260 -11.72 -32.45 10.28
C LYS A 260 -10.70 -31.33 10.26
N THR A 261 -9.60 -31.47 11.01
CA THR A 261 -8.66 -30.39 11.26
C THR A 261 -7.21 -30.84 11.16
N SER A 262 -6.39 -30.07 10.44
CA SER A 262 -4.93 -30.23 10.40
C SER A 262 -4.25 -28.93 10.83
N ALA A 263 -3.23 -29.01 11.69
CA ALA A 263 -2.33 -27.89 11.95
C ALA A 263 -1.08 -27.99 11.09
N ILE A 264 -0.69 -26.87 10.50
CA ILE A 264 0.52 -26.73 9.67
C ILE A 264 1.50 -25.83 10.43
N ILE A 265 2.65 -26.36 10.79
CA ILE A 265 3.64 -25.72 11.65
C ILE A 265 5.01 -25.74 10.97
N PRO A 266 5.43 -24.64 10.30
CA PRO A 266 6.79 -24.50 9.83
C PRO A 266 7.75 -24.34 11.00
N VAL A 267 8.90 -25.01 10.95
CA VAL A 267 9.95 -24.89 11.95
C VAL A 267 11.34 -24.76 11.33
N GLY A 268 12.20 -23.99 12.00
CA GLY A 268 13.62 -23.90 11.76
C GLY A 268 14.39 -24.38 12.99
N GLU A 269 14.72 -23.49 13.91
CA GLU A 269 15.50 -23.76 15.12
C GLU A 269 14.66 -23.50 16.40
N GLU A 270 13.43 -24.04 16.44
CA GLU A 270 12.43 -23.82 17.50
C GLU A 270 12.46 -24.91 18.58
N ARG A 271 13.67 -25.37 18.94
CA ARG A 271 13.87 -26.49 19.89
C ARG A 271 13.18 -26.29 21.25
N GLU A 272 13.08 -25.04 21.74
CA GLU A 272 12.52 -24.77 23.07
C GLU A 272 11.00 -24.63 23.05
N THR A 273 10.39 -24.36 21.91
CA THR A 273 8.96 -24.02 21.84
C THR A 273 8.11 -25.07 21.12
N ILE A 274 8.67 -25.83 20.17
CA ILE A 274 7.89 -26.70 19.28
C ILE A 274 7.01 -27.71 20.02
N HIS A 275 7.51 -28.34 21.07
CA HIS A 275 6.73 -29.33 21.85
C HIS A 275 5.57 -28.66 22.60
N LEU A 276 5.76 -27.43 23.12
CA LEU A 276 4.71 -26.66 23.77
C LEU A 276 3.64 -26.20 22.75
N VAL A 277 4.05 -25.79 21.57
CA VAL A 277 3.13 -25.47 20.49
C VAL A 277 2.27 -26.65 20.11
N ILE A 278 2.87 -27.83 19.91
CA ILE A 278 2.16 -29.08 19.60
C ILE A 278 1.17 -29.45 20.71
N GLN A 279 1.56 -29.32 21.97
CA GLN A 279 0.68 -29.63 23.12
C GLN A 279 -0.57 -28.72 23.12
N GLU A 280 -0.41 -27.42 22.86
CA GLU A 280 -1.56 -26.53 22.81
C GLU A 280 -2.46 -26.83 21.59
N VAL A 281 -1.89 -27.21 20.45
CA VAL A 281 -2.63 -27.64 19.26
C VAL A 281 -3.43 -28.91 19.54
N GLN A 282 -2.85 -29.89 20.23
CA GLN A 282 -3.55 -31.12 20.65
C GLN A 282 -4.71 -30.82 21.59
N LYS A 283 -4.49 -29.95 22.61
CA LYS A 283 -5.54 -29.50 23.52
C LYS A 283 -6.66 -28.74 22.80
N ALA A 284 -6.36 -28.07 21.67
CA ALA A 284 -7.36 -27.39 20.85
C ALA A 284 -8.26 -28.37 20.08
N GLY A 285 -7.95 -29.67 20.07
CA GLY A 285 -8.72 -30.72 19.41
C GLY A 285 -8.38 -30.90 17.93
N VAL A 286 -7.18 -30.52 17.53
CA VAL A 286 -6.69 -30.74 16.15
C VAL A 286 -6.34 -32.23 15.98
N GLU A 287 -6.86 -32.85 14.91
CA GLU A 287 -6.74 -34.27 14.66
C GLU A 287 -5.43 -34.65 13.97
N GLU A 288 -4.88 -33.78 13.13
CA GLU A 288 -3.63 -34.02 12.41
C GLU A 288 -2.66 -32.83 12.61
N ILE A 289 -1.40 -33.13 12.92
CA ILE A 289 -0.36 -32.12 13.11
C ILE A 289 0.78 -32.40 12.16
N ILE A 290 1.00 -31.48 11.20
CA ILE A 290 2.08 -31.52 10.23
C ILE A 290 3.13 -30.46 10.59
N VAL A 291 4.30 -30.91 10.98
CA VAL A 291 5.49 -30.08 11.20
C VAL A 291 6.37 -30.16 9.96
N VAL A 292 6.73 -29.00 9.39
CA VAL A 292 7.63 -28.95 8.24
C VAL A 292 8.98 -28.36 8.71
N ALA A 293 9.95 -29.23 8.88
CA ALA A 293 11.30 -28.91 9.32
C ALA A 293 12.11 -28.35 8.12
N ASN A 294 12.44 -27.06 8.18
CA ASN A 294 13.01 -26.26 7.09
C ASN A 294 14.46 -25.87 7.42
N GLY A 295 15.39 -26.78 7.19
CA GLY A 295 16.79 -26.65 7.63
C GLY A 295 16.91 -26.65 9.16
N SER A 296 16.10 -27.50 9.81
CA SER A 296 16.03 -27.60 11.26
C SER A 296 17.10 -28.51 11.84
N ASP A 297 17.49 -28.26 13.08
CA ASP A 297 18.37 -29.14 13.84
C ASP A 297 17.63 -30.40 14.31
N GLU A 298 18.38 -31.48 14.61
CA GLU A 298 17.84 -32.78 15.00
C GLU A 298 17.04 -32.70 16.30
N ILE A 299 17.39 -31.82 17.24
CA ILE A 299 16.68 -31.63 18.49
C ILE A 299 15.26 -31.13 18.26
N THR A 300 15.11 -30.12 17.36
CA THR A 300 13.78 -29.63 16.99
C THR A 300 12.94 -30.72 16.33
N ILE A 301 13.54 -31.51 15.43
CA ILE A 301 12.87 -32.61 14.73
C ILE A 301 12.44 -33.71 15.73
N SER A 302 13.33 -34.17 16.62
CA SER A 302 13.02 -35.17 17.64
C SER A 302 11.90 -34.73 18.55
N ARG A 303 11.99 -33.52 19.12
CA ARG A 303 10.95 -32.98 20.01
C ARG A 303 9.57 -32.88 19.33
N ALA A 304 9.54 -32.55 18.04
CA ALA A 304 8.28 -32.52 17.28
C ALA A 304 7.69 -33.94 17.11
N ARG A 305 8.54 -34.96 16.81
CA ARG A 305 8.12 -36.38 16.69
C ARG A 305 7.65 -36.94 18.03
N GLU A 306 8.42 -36.71 19.08
CA GLU A 306 8.09 -37.14 20.44
C GLU A 306 6.77 -36.54 20.96
N ALA A 307 6.46 -35.29 20.52
CA ALA A 307 5.19 -34.64 20.81
C ALA A 307 4.02 -35.16 19.94
N GLY A 308 4.25 -36.12 19.02
CA GLY A 308 3.21 -36.81 18.25
C GLY A 308 2.89 -36.15 16.91
N ALA A 309 3.74 -35.26 16.38
CA ALA A 309 3.52 -34.67 15.05
C ALA A 309 4.11 -35.53 13.92
N THR A 310 3.47 -35.50 12.75
CA THR A 310 4.09 -35.95 11.49
C THR A 310 5.10 -34.91 11.05
N VAL A 311 6.39 -35.26 10.92
CA VAL A 311 7.45 -34.33 10.60
C VAL A 311 7.97 -34.60 9.20
N LEU A 312 7.82 -33.57 8.32
CA LEU A 312 8.39 -33.54 6.98
C LEU A 312 9.75 -32.81 7.07
N VAL A 313 10.83 -33.51 6.72
CA VAL A 313 12.19 -32.98 6.91
C VAL A 313 12.78 -32.54 5.58
N TYR A 314 13.16 -31.26 5.52
CA TYR A 314 13.91 -30.67 4.43
C TYR A 314 15.26 -30.17 4.97
N PRO A 315 16.38 -30.86 4.63
CA PRO A 315 17.70 -30.53 5.17
C PRO A 315 18.17 -29.12 4.78
N ASN A 316 17.83 -28.68 3.58
CA ASN A 316 18.14 -27.33 3.07
C ASN A 316 16.98 -26.38 3.32
N ARG A 317 17.30 -25.15 3.69
CA ARG A 317 16.29 -24.11 3.88
C ARG A 317 15.57 -23.80 2.57
N LEU A 318 14.27 -23.98 2.54
CA LEU A 318 13.39 -23.71 1.39
C LEU A 318 12.98 -22.23 1.27
N GLY A 319 13.24 -21.46 2.31
CA GLY A 319 12.79 -20.08 2.41
C GLY A 319 11.44 -19.91 3.13
N HIS A 320 11.08 -18.66 3.37
CA HIS A 320 9.92 -18.29 4.20
C HIS A 320 8.60 -18.64 3.50
N ASN A 321 7.64 -19.19 4.23
CA ASN A 321 6.29 -19.63 3.81
C ASN A 321 6.25 -20.85 2.84
N VAL A 322 7.34 -21.25 2.19
CA VAL A 322 7.35 -22.49 1.39
C VAL A 322 6.92 -23.70 2.20
N PRO A 323 7.38 -23.86 3.48
CA PRO A 323 6.91 -24.95 4.35
C PRO A 323 5.40 -24.94 4.62
N ARG A 324 4.74 -23.76 4.62
CA ARG A 324 3.29 -23.68 4.79
C ARG A 324 2.54 -24.31 3.62
N ALA A 325 2.98 -24.04 2.39
CA ALA A 325 2.41 -24.66 1.19
C ALA A 325 2.60 -26.18 1.21
N ILE A 326 3.81 -26.65 1.51
CA ILE A 326 4.13 -28.07 1.62
C ILE A 326 3.26 -28.74 2.69
N GLY A 327 3.21 -28.18 3.89
CA GLY A 327 2.40 -28.75 4.99
C GLY A 327 0.93 -28.84 4.62
N ALA A 328 0.37 -27.85 3.97
CA ALA A 328 -1.01 -27.87 3.48
C ALA A 328 -1.24 -28.96 2.41
N MET A 329 -0.27 -29.18 1.51
CA MET A 329 -0.35 -30.27 0.50
C MET A 329 -0.37 -31.66 1.14
N TYR A 330 0.38 -31.86 2.21
CA TYR A 330 0.46 -33.13 2.92
C TYR A 330 -0.65 -33.36 3.93
N SER A 331 -1.36 -32.32 4.32
CA SER A 331 -2.44 -32.40 5.30
C SER A 331 -3.73 -32.99 4.72
N SER A 332 -4.55 -33.63 5.57
CA SER A 332 -5.82 -34.27 5.19
C SER A 332 -7.07 -33.58 5.74
N GLY A 333 -6.90 -32.60 6.66
CA GLY A 333 -7.99 -31.91 7.34
C GLY A 333 -8.82 -31.01 6.41
N ASP A 334 -10.12 -30.97 6.61
CA ASP A 334 -11.03 -30.06 5.90
C ASP A 334 -10.79 -28.57 6.31
N ILE A 335 -10.22 -28.36 7.50
CA ILE A 335 -9.78 -27.06 8.00
C ILE A 335 -8.28 -27.13 8.28
N CYS A 336 -7.52 -26.23 7.67
CA CYS A 336 -6.08 -26.07 7.89
C CYS A 336 -5.81 -24.89 8.83
N LEU A 337 -5.27 -25.15 10.01
CA LEU A 337 -4.83 -24.16 10.98
C LEU A 337 -3.34 -23.87 10.78
N PHE A 338 -2.99 -22.62 10.51
CA PHE A 338 -1.61 -22.17 10.31
C PHE A 338 -1.10 -21.42 11.54
N ILE A 339 0.02 -21.89 12.08
CA ILE A 339 0.72 -21.30 13.23
C ILE A 339 2.23 -21.42 13.01
N ASP A 340 3.03 -20.69 13.78
CA ASP A 340 4.49 -20.78 13.75
C ASP A 340 5.03 -21.56 14.95
N GLY A 341 6.13 -22.28 14.78
CA GLY A 341 6.69 -23.16 15.81
C GLY A 341 7.38 -22.43 16.98
N ASP A 342 7.60 -21.12 16.85
CA ASP A 342 8.23 -20.27 17.87
C ASP A 342 7.25 -19.49 18.75
N ILE A 343 5.94 -19.58 18.48
CA ILE A 343 4.91 -18.84 19.21
C ILE A 343 3.90 -19.80 19.83
N VAL A 344 3.92 -19.93 21.16
CA VAL A 344 2.97 -20.76 21.91
C VAL A 344 1.66 -19.98 22.06
N ILE A 345 0.61 -20.47 21.40
CA ILE A 345 -0.74 -19.90 21.45
C ILE A 345 -1.64 -20.88 22.21
N SER A 346 -2.38 -20.42 23.22
CA SER A 346 -3.23 -21.29 24.02
C SER A 346 -4.30 -22.00 23.18
N ALA A 347 -4.65 -23.21 23.58
CA ALA A 347 -5.69 -24.00 22.94
C ALA A 347 -7.02 -23.23 22.78
N GLU A 348 -7.41 -22.49 23.82
CA GLU A 348 -8.62 -21.65 23.80
C GLU A 348 -8.58 -20.64 22.66
N ASN A 349 -7.47 -19.93 22.50
CA ASN A 349 -7.29 -18.97 21.41
C ASN A 349 -7.34 -19.65 20.04
N LEU A 350 -6.70 -20.83 19.87
CA LEU A 350 -6.72 -21.57 18.60
C LEU A 350 -8.12 -22.06 18.24
N GLN A 351 -8.93 -22.48 19.23
CA GLN A 351 -10.29 -22.94 19.02
C GLN A 351 -11.21 -21.89 18.40
N HIS A 352 -10.98 -20.58 18.65
CA HIS A 352 -11.76 -19.52 18.01
C HIS A 352 -11.69 -19.56 16.49
N PHE A 353 -10.50 -19.85 15.93
CA PHE A 353 -10.29 -19.92 14.47
C PHE A 353 -10.90 -21.18 13.88
N ILE A 354 -10.73 -22.33 14.55
CA ILE A 354 -11.32 -23.62 14.12
C ILE A 354 -12.83 -23.51 14.08
N ARG A 355 -13.46 -23.08 15.19
CA ARG A 355 -14.92 -22.92 15.29
C ARG A 355 -15.47 -21.93 14.29
N ALA A 356 -14.74 -20.83 13.98
CA ALA A 356 -15.16 -19.89 12.96
C ALA A 356 -15.23 -20.55 11.58
N ALA A 357 -14.24 -21.39 11.23
CA ALA A 357 -14.23 -22.13 9.98
C ALA A 357 -15.34 -23.18 9.93
N GLU A 358 -15.58 -23.93 11.02
CA GLU A 358 -16.71 -24.85 11.16
C GLU A 358 -18.07 -24.17 10.98
N ASN A 359 -18.19 -22.92 11.44
CA ASN A 359 -19.39 -22.09 11.34
C ASN A 359 -19.47 -21.27 10.04
N GLY A 360 -18.78 -21.67 8.98
CA GLY A 360 -18.97 -21.14 7.65
C GLY A 360 -18.04 -20.00 7.23
N VAL A 361 -17.06 -19.63 8.05
CA VAL A 361 -16.01 -18.68 7.61
C VAL A 361 -14.96 -19.46 6.82
N ASP A 362 -14.67 -19.01 5.58
CA ASP A 362 -13.75 -19.74 4.70
C ASP A 362 -12.28 -19.45 5.04
N VAL A 363 -11.99 -18.20 5.44
CA VAL A 363 -10.67 -17.76 5.91
C VAL A 363 -10.85 -16.97 7.22
N ALA A 364 -10.48 -17.56 8.35
CA ALA A 364 -10.57 -16.99 9.69
C ALA A 364 -9.22 -16.37 10.07
N LEU A 365 -9.14 -15.04 10.20
CA LEU A 365 -7.91 -14.29 10.42
C LEU A 365 -7.73 -13.87 11.88
N ASN A 366 -6.48 -13.69 12.30
CA ASN A 366 -6.14 -12.99 13.53
C ASN A 366 -6.57 -11.52 13.43
N ASN A 367 -7.36 -11.06 14.41
CA ASN A 367 -7.87 -9.70 14.46
C ASN A 367 -6.86 -8.74 15.11
N LEU A 368 -5.99 -8.16 14.32
CA LEU A 368 -4.94 -7.24 14.78
C LEU A 368 -5.38 -5.76 14.72
N GLU A 369 -6.66 -5.48 14.51
CA GLU A 369 -7.16 -4.12 14.29
C GLU A 369 -6.81 -3.16 15.42
N CYS A 370 -6.81 -3.62 16.69
CA CYS A 370 -6.45 -2.81 17.85
C CYS A 370 -5.02 -2.22 17.77
N LEU A 371 -4.11 -2.85 17.01
CA LEU A 371 -2.76 -2.34 16.82
C LEU A 371 -2.74 -1.02 16.03
N LEU A 372 -3.77 -0.71 15.24
CA LEU A 372 -3.89 0.57 14.57
C LEU A 372 -4.09 1.74 15.53
N ASP A 373 -4.62 1.48 16.72
CA ASP A 373 -4.84 2.48 17.76
C ASP A 373 -3.67 2.55 18.77
N GLN A 374 -2.82 1.53 18.79
CA GLN A 374 -1.74 1.37 19.80
C GLN A 374 -0.35 1.68 19.24
N VAL A 375 -0.12 1.46 17.94
CA VAL A 375 1.21 1.58 17.32
C VAL A 375 1.28 2.81 16.42
N HIS A 376 2.00 3.82 16.87
CA HIS A 376 2.23 5.07 16.13
C HIS A 376 3.73 5.40 16.10
N PRO A 377 4.28 5.77 14.95
CA PRO A 377 3.67 5.75 13.61
C PRO A 377 3.34 4.34 13.13
N LEU A 378 2.45 4.23 12.13
CA LEU A 378 2.04 2.95 11.54
C LEU A 378 3.25 2.16 11.05
N HIS A 379 3.36 0.90 11.46
CA HIS A 379 4.45 0.03 11.01
C HIS A 379 4.33 -0.27 9.50
N SER A 380 5.47 -0.32 8.79
CA SER A 380 5.53 -0.51 7.33
C SER A 380 4.77 -1.75 6.83
N VAL A 381 4.88 -2.88 7.54
CA VAL A 381 4.13 -4.10 7.20
C VAL A 381 2.63 -3.92 7.41
N SER A 382 2.22 -3.19 8.44
CA SER A 382 0.80 -2.86 8.67
C SER A 382 0.26 -1.94 7.58
N ALA A 383 1.05 -1.00 7.08
CA ALA A 383 0.68 -0.15 5.94
C ALA A 383 0.44 -0.99 4.68
N ALA A 384 1.31 -1.96 4.38
CA ALA A 384 1.17 -2.84 3.23
C ALA A 384 -0.10 -3.69 3.29
N LYS A 385 -0.40 -4.29 4.46
CA LYS A 385 -1.62 -5.07 4.71
C LYS A 385 -2.88 -4.21 4.54
N TYR A 386 -2.88 -3.02 5.14
CA TYR A 386 -4.02 -2.11 5.06
C TYR A 386 -4.26 -1.65 3.62
N PHE A 387 -3.21 -1.29 2.89
CA PHE A 387 -3.31 -0.91 1.48
C PHE A 387 -3.88 -2.05 0.63
N LEU A 388 -3.41 -3.29 0.82
CA LEU A 388 -3.92 -4.46 0.10
C LEU A 388 -5.42 -4.65 0.31
N ASN A 389 -5.90 -4.57 1.55
CA ASN A 389 -7.33 -4.69 1.86
C ASN A 389 -8.15 -3.54 1.25
N ALA A 390 -7.61 -2.32 1.28
CA ALA A 390 -8.28 -1.16 0.69
C ALA A 390 -8.44 -1.30 -0.83
N ILE A 391 -7.38 -1.70 -1.56
CA ILE A 391 -7.45 -1.88 -3.02
C ILE A 391 -8.28 -3.11 -3.44
N SER A 392 -8.51 -4.04 -2.52
CA SER A 392 -9.43 -5.16 -2.67
C SER A 392 -10.90 -4.78 -2.34
N LYS A 393 -11.20 -3.51 -2.08
CA LYS A 393 -12.50 -2.99 -1.62
C LYS A 393 -13.00 -3.62 -0.30
N ARG A 394 -12.06 -4.06 0.55
CA ARG A 394 -12.31 -4.63 1.88
C ARG A 394 -11.59 -3.84 3.00
N PRO A 395 -11.86 -2.50 3.11
CA PRO A 395 -11.26 -1.69 4.18
C PRO A 395 -11.70 -2.12 5.59
N ASP A 396 -12.80 -2.87 5.71
CA ASP A 396 -13.26 -3.50 6.94
C ASP A 396 -12.25 -4.47 7.55
N LEU A 397 -11.43 -5.09 6.72
CA LEU A 397 -10.36 -6.00 7.19
C LEU A 397 -9.14 -5.25 7.73
N THR A 398 -9.01 -3.95 7.49
CA THR A 398 -7.89 -3.11 7.96
C THR A 398 -6.52 -3.75 7.71
N ILE A 399 -5.78 -4.16 8.77
CA ILE A 399 -4.46 -4.83 8.68
C ILE A 399 -4.55 -6.37 8.79
N ASN A 400 -5.75 -6.93 8.78
CA ASN A 400 -5.97 -8.36 8.97
C ASN A 400 -5.82 -9.11 7.64
N THR A 401 -4.83 -9.95 7.53
CA THR A 401 -4.49 -10.74 6.33
C THR A 401 -3.89 -12.08 6.73
N THR A 402 -3.82 -13.03 5.80
CA THR A 402 -3.13 -14.33 6.00
C THR A 402 -1.62 -14.22 6.21
N THR A 403 -1.04 -13.02 6.18
CA THR A 403 0.37 -12.79 6.56
C THR A 403 0.58 -12.98 8.07
N ALA A 404 -0.46 -12.76 8.87
CA ALA A 404 -0.41 -12.93 10.33
C ALA A 404 -0.92 -14.31 10.72
N ILE A 405 -0.31 -14.89 11.76
CA ILE A 405 -0.79 -16.11 12.42
C ILE A 405 -1.49 -15.75 13.75
N PRO A 406 -2.29 -16.62 14.34
CA PRO A 406 -2.87 -17.81 13.74
C PRO A 406 -3.94 -17.44 12.71
N HIS A 407 -4.17 -18.33 11.77
CA HIS A 407 -5.34 -18.26 10.89
C HIS A 407 -5.79 -19.66 10.48
N ALA A 408 -7.09 -19.84 10.24
CA ALA A 408 -7.64 -21.09 9.75
C ALA A 408 -8.24 -20.88 8.37
N ILE A 409 -8.03 -21.85 7.47
CA ILE A 409 -8.47 -21.80 6.08
C ILE A 409 -9.14 -23.15 5.77
N LYS A 410 -10.33 -23.12 5.16
CA LYS A 410 -10.93 -24.34 4.65
C LYS A 410 -10.14 -24.88 3.47
N ARG A 411 -10.02 -26.20 3.39
CA ARG A 411 -9.29 -26.88 2.32
C ARG A 411 -9.78 -26.52 0.94
N GLU A 412 -11.09 -26.40 0.74
CA GLU A 412 -11.70 -26.00 -0.54
C GLU A 412 -11.18 -24.67 -1.08
N VAL A 413 -10.84 -23.71 -0.16
CA VAL A 413 -10.23 -22.44 -0.54
C VAL A 413 -8.82 -22.68 -1.05
N ILE A 414 -8.02 -23.49 -0.33
CA ILE A 414 -6.63 -23.78 -0.72
C ILE A 414 -6.58 -24.50 -2.06
N GLU A 415 -7.45 -25.49 -2.25
CA GLU A 415 -7.55 -26.26 -3.51
C GLU A 415 -7.95 -25.38 -4.68
N LYS A 416 -8.90 -24.43 -4.49
CA LYS A 416 -9.36 -23.53 -5.53
C LYS A 416 -8.35 -22.43 -5.87
N ILE A 417 -7.65 -21.91 -4.88
CA ILE A 417 -6.68 -20.81 -5.05
C ILE A 417 -5.31 -21.31 -5.51
N GLY A 418 -4.97 -22.55 -5.15
CA GLY A 418 -3.69 -23.20 -5.42
C GLY A 418 -2.73 -23.12 -4.23
N TYR A 419 -2.09 -24.24 -3.91
CA TYR A 419 -1.16 -24.39 -2.79
C TYR A 419 0.07 -23.48 -2.92
N GLU A 420 0.54 -23.25 -4.14
CA GLU A 420 1.68 -22.38 -4.45
C GLU A 420 1.43 -20.93 -4.01
N SER A 421 0.17 -20.50 -3.98
CA SER A 421 -0.19 -19.15 -3.52
C SER A 421 0.06 -18.93 -2.03
N LEU A 422 0.10 -20.01 -1.22
CA LEU A 422 0.44 -19.95 0.22
C LEU A 422 1.89 -19.52 0.48
N ILE A 423 2.79 -19.65 -0.51
CA ILE A 423 4.17 -19.16 -0.42
C ILE A 423 4.18 -17.64 -0.28
N ILE A 424 3.16 -16.97 -0.81
CA ILE A 424 3.00 -15.52 -0.83
C ILE A 424 1.65 -15.17 -0.17
N PRO A 425 1.60 -15.09 1.17
CA PRO A 425 0.34 -14.92 1.88
C PRO A 425 -0.51 -13.74 1.42
N PRO A 426 0.05 -12.54 1.06
CA PRO A 426 -0.76 -11.45 0.50
C PRO A 426 -1.43 -11.83 -0.82
N LEU A 427 -0.78 -12.62 -1.67
CA LEU A 427 -1.36 -13.10 -2.93
C LEU A 427 -2.49 -14.09 -2.69
N PHE A 428 -2.29 -15.06 -1.78
CA PHE A 428 -3.34 -16.00 -1.37
C PHE A 428 -4.56 -15.26 -0.81
N HIS A 429 -4.32 -14.29 0.08
CA HIS A 429 -5.36 -13.46 0.67
C HIS A 429 -6.16 -12.69 -0.39
N LEU A 430 -5.48 -12.00 -1.29
CA LEU A 430 -6.12 -11.26 -2.38
C LEU A 430 -6.94 -12.18 -3.30
N LYS A 431 -6.36 -13.32 -3.71
CA LYS A 431 -7.07 -14.30 -4.55
C LYS A 431 -8.33 -14.83 -3.86
N SER A 432 -8.27 -15.08 -2.54
CA SER A 432 -9.43 -15.52 -1.75
C SER A 432 -10.54 -14.47 -1.75
N LEU A 433 -10.19 -13.18 -1.61
CA LEU A 433 -11.15 -12.07 -1.68
C LEU A 433 -11.79 -11.96 -3.06
N LEU A 434 -10.97 -12.02 -4.13
CA LEU A 434 -11.44 -11.91 -5.52
C LEU A 434 -12.31 -13.12 -5.94
N ALA A 435 -12.07 -14.29 -5.38
CA ALA A 435 -12.87 -15.48 -5.59
C ALA A 435 -14.20 -15.48 -4.81
N GLY A 436 -14.47 -14.48 -3.98
CA GLY A 436 -15.70 -14.29 -3.23
C GLY A 436 -15.82 -15.13 -1.96
N PHE A 437 -14.72 -15.70 -1.46
CA PHE A 437 -14.73 -16.43 -0.20
C PHE A 437 -14.98 -15.52 1.01
N THR A 438 -15.61 -16.09 2.04
CA THR A 438 -15.90 -15.40 3.29
C THR A 438 -14.63 -15.27 4.13
N VAL A 439 -14.02 -14.09 4.10
CA VAL A 439 -12.80 -13.75 4.87
C VAL A 439 -13.19 -12.83 6.03
N LYS A 440 -12.89 -13.25 7.28
CA LYS A 440 -13.23 -12.49 8.50
C LYS A 440 -12.07 -12.47 9.51
N ALA A 441 -11.88 -11.32 10.16
CA ALA A 441 -11.08 -11.19 11.36
C ALA A 441 -11.90 -11.71 12.56
N ILE A 442 -11.38 -12.66 13.31
CA ILE A 442 -12.16 -13.45 14.29
C ILE A 442 -11.83 -13.07 15.71
N HIS A 443 -10.58 -13.26 16.11
CA HIS A 443 -10.12 -13.15 17.48
C HIS A 443 -8.73 -12.54 17.53
N PHE A 444 -8.45 -11.72 18.55
CA PHE A 444 -7.13 -11.12 18.74
C PHE A 444 -6.19 -12.06 19.48
N VAL A 445 -5.07 -12.36 18.86
CA VAL A 445 -3.94 -13.05 19.49
C VAL A 445 -2.71 -12.17 19.35
N ASP A 446 -2.14 -11.72 20.47
CA ASP A 446 -0.96 -10.84 20.47
C ASP A 446 0.31 -11.62 20.15
N VAL A 447 0.56 -11.81 18.86
CA VAL A 447 1.78 -12.46 18.37
C VAL A 447 2.97 -11.50 18.29
N ALA A 448 2.74 -10.21 18.41
CA ALA A 448 3.81 -9.21 18.32
C ALA A 448 4.72 -9.24 19.55
N ARG A 449 4.15 -9.44 20.74
CA ARG A 449 4.90 -9.53 22.01
C ARG A 449 5.76 -10.79 22.14
N THR A 450 5.31 -11.89 21.51
CA THR A 450 5.97 -13.19 21.60
C THR A 450 6.91 -13.45 20.42
N ASN A 451 6.85 -12.62 19.37
CA ASN A 451 7.67 -12.81 18.18
C ASN A 451 9.15 -12.56 18.48
N ARG A 452 9.97 -13.56 18.18
CA ARG A 452 11.43 -13.50 18.38
C ARG A 452 12.07 -12.51 17.42
N ILE A 453 12.84 -11.53 17.94
CA ILE A 453 13.62 -10.63 17.12
C ILE A 453 14.79 -11.40 16.50
N ARG A 454 14.81 -11.54 15.18
CA ARG A 454 15.86 -12.19 14.39
C ARG A 454 16.75 -11.15 13.73
N LYS A 455 17.97 -11.53 13.30
CA LYS A 455 18.91 -10.63 12.60
C LYS A 455 18.31 -9.96 11.38
N GLU A 456 17.47 -10.68 10.62
CA GLU A 456 16.75 -10.16 9.45
C GLU A 456 15.72 -9.05 9.76
N HIS A 457 15.35 -8.87 11.04
CA HIS A 457 14.47 -7.81 11.51
C HIS A 457 15.25 -6.53 11.84
N LEU A 458 16.57 -6.62 11.93
CA LEU A 458 17.43 -5.48 12.27
C LEU A 458 17.81 -4.70 11.02
N LYS A 459 17.77 -3.38 11.14
CA LYS A 459 18.16 -2.44 10.08
C LYS A 459 19.68 -2.25 10.12
N THR A 460 20.35 -2.46 8.99
CA THR A 460 21.74 -2.05 8.78
C THR A 460 21.82 -0.77 7.96
N THR A 461 21.14 -0.76 6.81
CA THR A 461 20.91 0.39 5.93
C THR A 461 19.57 0.18 5.22
N GLY A 462 18.76 1.22 5.03
CA GLY A 462 17.45 1.08 4.35
C GLY A 462 16.39 0.32 5.16
N LEU A 463 15.60 -0.53 4.50
CA LEU A 463 14.58 -1.38 5.13
C LEU A 463 15.19 -2.72 5.58
N PRO A 464 14.71 -3.32 6.69
CA PRO A 464 15.08 -4.68 7.07
C PRO A 464 14.73 -5.69 5.96
N GLN A 465 15.55 -6.73 5.78
CA GLN A 465 15.32 -7.75 4.75
C GLN A 465 13.95 -8.43 4.86
N SER A 466 13.50 -8.71 6.08
CA SER A 466 12.15 -9.26 6.32
C SER A 466 11.05 -8.31 5.84
N THR A 467 11.22 -7.01 6.08
CA THR A 467 10.29 -5.99 5.60
C THR A 467 10.30 -5.90 4.08
N GLU A 468 11.48 -5.86 3.43
CA GLU A 468 11.57 -5.85 1.97
C GLU A 468 10.89 -7.07 1.34
N ARG A 469 11.09 -8.26 1.91
CA ARG A 469 10.43 -9.49 1.46
C ARG A 469 8.92 -9.37 1.53
N ILE A 470 8.37 -8.91 2.66
CA ILE A 470 6.94 -8.76 2.88
C ILE A 470 6.35 -7.69 1.95
N LEU A 471 7.02 -6.56 1.76
CA LEU A 471 6.60 -5.52 0.81
C LEU A 471 6.59 -6.08 -0.63
N GLY A 472 7.63 -6.82 -1.02
CA GLY A 472 7.69 -7.50 -2.32
C GLY A 472 6.53 -8.46 -2.54
N ASP A 473 6.12 -9.21 -1.50
CA ASP A 473 4.95 -10.10 -1.53
C ASP A 473 3.64 -9.33 -1.77
N HIS A 474 3.50 -8.15 -1.16
CA HIS A 474 2.34 -7.28 -1.37
C HIS A 474 2.33 -6.67 -2.78
N ILE A 475 3.52 -6.26 -3.30
CA ILE A 475 3.61 -5.77 -4.68
C ILE A 475 3.28 -6.88 -5.69
N GLU A 476 3.70 -8.12 -5.42
CA GLU A 476 3.35 -9.27 -6.27
C GLU A 476 1.83 -9.55 -6.25
N ALA A 477 1.17 -9.38 -5.11
CA ALA A 477 -0.29 -9.42 -5.03
C ALA A 477 -0.94 -8.27 -5.82
N ILE A 478 -0.40 -7.05 -5.75
CA ILE A 478 -0.86 -5.91 -6.56
C ILE A 478 -0.67 -6.19 -8.05
N ALA A 479 0.47 -6.75 -8.46
CA ALA A 479 0.72 -7.14 -9.85
C ALA A 479 -0.34 -8.13 -10.35
N TYR A 480 -0.69 -9.12 -9.53
CA TYR A 480 -1.77 -10.04 -9.86
C TYR A 480 -3.11 -9.32 -10.04
N LEU A 481 -3.48 -8.42 -9.12
CA LEU A 481 -4.71 -7.62 -9.21
C LEU A 481 -4.78 -6.83 -10.53
N LEU A 482 -3.69 -6.12 -10.86
CA LEU A 482 -3.60 -5.30 -12.07
C LEU A 482 -3.71 -6.15 -13.36
N ASN A 483 -3.12 -7.34 -13.36
CA ASN A 483 -3.23 -8.28 -14.48
C ASN A 483 -4.64 -8.87 -14.65
N GLN A 484 -5.42 -8.96 -13.57
CA GLN A 484 -6.82 -9.44 -13.63
C GLN A 484 -7.83 -8.33 -13.94
N THR A 485 -7.41 -7.07 -13.89
CA THR A 485 -8.30 -5.90 -13.98
C THR A 485 -7.76 -4.86 -14.98
N THR A 486 -7.45 -3.68 -14.51
CA THR A 486 -6.86 -2.58 -15.28
C THR A 486 -5.71 -1.95 -14.50
N GLU A 487 -4.98 -1.00 -15.10
CA GLU A 487 -3.96 -0.21 -14.39
C GLU A 487 -4.51 0.58 -13.17
N ARG A 488 -5.83 0.68 -13.04
CA ARG A 488 -6.55 1.32 -11.95
C ARG A 488 -7.21 0.31 -10.99
N GLY A 489 -6.96 -0.99 -11.17
CA GLY A 489 -7.52 -2.07 -10.35
C GLY A 489 -9.05 -2.15 -10.45
N LEU A 490 -9.71 -2.33 -9.30
CA LEU A 490 -11.16 -2.43 -9.15
C LEU A 490 -11.89 -1.07 -9.10
N PHE A 491 -11.17 0.03 -9.25
CA PHE A 491 -11.71 1.39 -9.10
C PHE A 491 -12.28 1.94 -10.41
N LEU A 492 -12.94 3.09 -10.31
CA LEU A 492 -13.57 3.76 -11.44
C LEU A 492 -12.59 4.01 -12.58
N LYS A 493 -13.10 3.97 -13.81
CA LYS A 493 -12.38 4.41 -15.00
C LYS A 493 -11.93 5.87 -14.81
N ASP A 494 -10.84 6.21 -15.45
CA ASP A 494 -10.37 7.58 -15.49
C ASP A 494 -11.39 8.45 -16.24
N THR A 495 -11.87 9.50 -15.55
CA THR A 495 -12.84 10.46 -16.12
C THR A 495 -12.18 11.77 -16.54
N ARG A 496 -10.84 11.82 -16.51
CA ARG A 496 -10.09 12.99 -16.94
C ARG A 496 -10.17 13.18 -18.44
N ARG A 497 -10.19 14.44 -18.86
CA ARG A 497 -10.21 14.84 -20.29
C ARG A 497 -8.78 14.75 -20.87
N HIS A 498 -8.30 13.50 -21.05
CA HIS A 498 -6.99 13.24 -21.66
C HIS A 498 -6.91 13.69 -23.13
N ASP A 499 -8.04 13.80 -23.80
CA ASP A 499 -8.16 14.37 -25.13
C ASP A 499 -7.67 15.82 -25.16
N ILE A 500 -8.22 16.68 -24.30
CA ILE A 500 -7.80 18.08 -24.17
C ILE A 500 -6.35 18.20 -23.70
N LEU A 501 -5.95 17.36 -22.73
CA LEU A 501 -4.56 17.34 -22.29
C LEU A 501 -3.60 17.02 -23.44
N SER A 502 -3.92 16.04 -24.26
CA SER A 502 -3.11 15.64 -25.41
C SER A 502 -3.01 16.73 -26.47
N GLU A 503 -4.08 17.51 -26.70
CA GLU A 503 -4.04 18.68 -27.57
C GLU A 503 -3.05 19.72 -27.03
N VAL A 504 -3.17 20.09 -25.75
CA VAL A 504 -2.27 21.09 -25.13
C VAL A 504 -0.81 20.63 -25.14
N MET A 505 -0.55 19.31 -24.98
CA MET A 505 0.83 18.78 -25.03
C MET A 505 1.46 18.82 -26.41
N ARG A 506 0.66 18.78 -27.50
CA ARG A 506 1.12 18.90 -28.91
C ARG A 506 1.35 20.34 -29.35
N ASP A 507 0.69 21.30 -28.69
CA ASP A 507 0.91 22.72 -29.00
C ASP A 507 2.35 23.09 -28.67
N GLU A 508 3.14 23.46 -29.70
CA GLU A 508 4.54 23.89 -29.60
C GLU A 508 4.71 25.35 -29.11
N ASN A 509 3.65 26.04 -28.67
CA ASN A 509 3.69 27.48 -28.27
C ASN A 509 3.14 27.71 -26.85
#